data_7d5b782cbfbbc229f80a9492c884fd2c
#
_entry.id   7d5b782cbfbbc229f80a9492c884fd2c
#
_cell.length_a   1.000
_cell.length_b   1.000
_cell.length_c   1.000
_cell.angle_alpha   90.00
_cell.angle_beta   90.00
_cell.angle_gamma   90.00
#
_symmetry.space_group_name_H-M   'P 1'
#
loop_
_entity.id
_entity.type
_entity.pdbx_description
1 polymer ?
#
loop_
_entity_poly.entity_id
_entity_poly.type
_entity_poly.pdbx_seq_one_letter_code
_entity_poly.pdbx_strand_id
1 'polypeptide(L)'
;QRQMCIRDRERVEPMGSQYGKKAYVNGLLIALNVLFFLYLEITGSSEDAYFMYTKGAMYAPAVLEDGEYYRLLTAMFMHFGIRHIMNNMLVLFVLGDNLERALGHVKYLIFYLLCGIGSNWVSMMAHTADTMTVSAGASGAIFGVVGGLLYVVTINKGRLEDLNTRQLVVMIFFSLYLGYTSTGVDNIAHLSGLVIGIILAIILYRRPKGDRWPNGGII
;
A
#
# COMPACT_ATOMS: atom_id res chain seq x y z
N GLN A 1 26.61 -40.16 32.39
CA GLN A 1 26.03 -38.87 32.82
C GLN A 1 26.25 -37.81 31.77
N ARG A 2 25.40 -37.73 30.76
CA ARG A 2 25.07 -36.54 29.96
C ARG A 2 23.75 -36.75 29.19
N GLN A 3 22.69 -36.97 29.97
CA GLN A 3 21.36 -36.66 29.45
C GLN A 3 21.05 -35.25 29.94
N MET A 4 21.34 -34.26 29.13
CA MET A 4 20.94 -32.88 29.36
C MET A 4 20.06 -32.41 28.23
N CYS A 5 18.78 -32.41 28.55
CA CYS A 5 17.73 -31.53 28.03
C CYS A 5 17.69 -31.30 26.51
N ILE A 6 17.11 -32.24 25.79
CA ILE A 6 16.47 -32.02 24.51
C ILE A 6 14.99 -31.67 24.77
N ARG A 7 14.76 -30.58 25.46
CA ARG A 7 13.44 -29.93 25.56
C ARG A 7 13.70 -28.45 25.42
N ASP A 8 13.06 -27.87 24.47
CA ASP A 8 13.07 -26.45 24.02
C ASP A 8 14.06 -26.10 22.90
N ARG A 9 14.14 -26.91 21.86
CA ARG A 9 14.30 -26.35 20.52
C ARG A 9 12.94 -25.89 20.02
N GLU A 10 12.43 -24.79 20.57
CA GLU A 10 11.58 -23.93 19.76
C GLU A 10 12.34 -23.74 18.44
N ARG A 11 11.79 -24.19 17.35
CA ARG A 11 12.34 -23.99 16.02
C ARG A 11 12.39 -22.48 15.79
N VAL A 12 13.54 -21.88 16.06
CA VAL A 12 13.87 -20.55 15.57
C VAL A 12 13.94 -20.72 14.06
N GLU A 13 12.88 -20.40 13.36
CA GLU A 13 12.88 -20.33 11.91
C GLU A 13 13.93 -19.29 11.51
N PRO A 14 14.98 -19.64 10.74
CA PRO A 14 15.99 -18.67 10.35
C PRO A 14 15.33 -17.57 9.49
N MET A 15 15.82 -16.35 9.61
CA MET A 15 15.34 -15.17 8.85
C MET A 15 15.30 -15.42 7.31
N GLY A 16 16.01 -16.42 6.81
CA GLY A 16 15.93 -16.93 5.43
C GLY A 16 14.63 -17.65 5.07
N SER A 17 13.77 -18.03 6.05
CA SER A 17 12.51 -18.73 5.74
C SER A 17 11.42 -17.80 5.20
N GLN A 18 11.55 -16.49 5.35
CA GLN A 18 10.60 -15.53 4.77
C GLN A 18 10.89 -15.25 3.28
N TYR A 19 12.12 -15.37 2.83
CA TYR A 19 12.50 -15.22 1.42
C TYR A 19 11.82 -16.24 0.47
N GLY A 20 11.30 -17.35 0.99
CA GLY A 20 10.59 -18.37 0.22
C GLY A 20 9.08 -18.21 0.17
N LYS A 21 8.48 -17.30 0.92
CA LYS A 21 7.01 -17.10 0.93
C LYS A 21 6.60 -16.29 -0.29
N LYS A 22 5.76 -16.90 -1.13
CA LYS A 22 5.21 -16.20 -2.31
C LYS A 22 4.18 -15.18 -1.86
N ALA A 23 4.17 -14.00 -2.50
CA ALA A 23 3.23 -12.92 -2.26
C ALA A 23 2.04 -13.04 -3.21
N TYR A 24 1.04 -13.84 -2.84
CA TYR A 24 -0.12 -14.11 -3.71
C TYR A 24 -1.13 -12.97 -3.71
N VAL A 25 -1.32 -12.31 -2.56
CA VAL A 25 -2.34 -11.26 -2.42
C VAL A 25 -1.93 -10.01 -3.18
N ASN A 26 -0.65 -9.64 -3.14
CA ASN A 26 -0.14 -8.52 -3.92
C ASN A 26 -0.32 -8.76 -5.42
N GLY A 27 0.04 -9.96 -5.89
CA GLY A 27 -0.19 -10.35 -7.29
C GLY A 27 -1.67 -10.31 -7.67
N LEU A 28 -2.58 -10.75 -6.79
CA LEU A 28 -4.03 -10.67 -7.00
C LEU A 28 -4.51 -9.22 -7.07
N LEU A 29 -4.04 -8.34 -6.18
CA LEU A 29 -4.39 -6.91 -6.19
C LEU A 29 -3.93 -6.24 -7.48
N ILE A 30 -2.73 -6.53 -7.97
CA ILE A 30 -2.24 -6.05 -9.26
C ILE A 30 -3.15 -6.55 -10.39
N ALA A 31 -3.46 -7.85 -10.41
CA ALA A 31 -4.33 -8.43 -11.44
C ALA A 31 -5.73 -7.80 -11.45
N LEU A 32 -6.33 -7.57 -10.27
CA LEU A 32 -7.64 -6.91 -10.14
C LEU A 32 -7.61 -5.49 -10.70
N ASN A 33 -6.57 -4.70 -10.39
CA ASN A 33 -6.41 -3.34 -10.93
C ASN A 33 -6.29 -3.36 -12.46
N VAL A 34 -5.47 -4.27 -13.01
CA VAL A 34 -5.28 -4.40 -14.47
C VAL A 34 -6.57 -4.83 -15.15
N LEU A 35 -7.27 -5.84 -14.62
CA LEU A 35 -8.53 -6.32 -15.19
C LEU A 35 -9.61 -5.26 -15.16
N PHE A 36 -9.70 -4.48 -14.05
CA PHE A 36 -10.67 -3.41 -13.95
C PHE A 36 -10.34 -2.25 -14.91
N PHE A 37 -9.06 -1.91 -15.08
CA PHE A 37 -8.63 -0.94 -16.08
C PHE A 37 -8.98 -1.38 -17.51
N LEU A 38 -8.70 -2.64 -17.86
CA LEU A 38 -9.07 -3.17 -19.19
C LEU A 38 -10.59 -3.15 -19.40
N TYR A 39 -11.38 -3.47 -18.37
CA TYR A 39 -12.84 -3.35 -18.44
C TYR A 39 -13.27 -1.90 -18.74
N LEU A 40 -12.67 -0.90 -18.08
CA LEU A 40 -12.98 0.51 -18.35
C LEU A 40 -12.62 0.93 -19.77
N GLU A 41 -11.46 0.50 -20.29
CA GLU A 41 -11.03 0.81 -21.66
C GLU A 41 -11.90 0.12 -22.74
N ILE A 42 -12.40 -1.08 -22.48
CA ILE A 42 -13.29 -1.80 -23.40
C ILE A 42 -14.68 -1.19 -23.41
N THR A 43 -15.18 -0.67 -22.28
CA THR A 43 -16.56 -0.16 -22.14
C THR A 43 -16.69 1.35 -22.33
N GLY A 44 -15.56 2.08 -22.40
CA GLY A 44 -15.51 3.53 -22.56
C GLY A 44 -14.09 4.05 -22.56
N SER A 45 -13.83 5.13 -21.86
CA SER A 45 -12.49 5.72 -21.72
C SER A 45 -12.17 6.03 -20.28
N SER A 46 -11.06 5.49 -19.78
CA SER A 46 -10.56 5.84 -18.45
C SER A 46 -10.06 7.29 -18.33
N GLU A 47 -9.94 8.01 -19.42
CA GLU A 47 -9.57 9.44 -19.42
C GLU A 47 -10.78 10.37 -19.31
N ASP A 48 -12.00 9.85 -19.53
CA ASP A 48 -13.25 10.60 -19.39
C ASP A 48 -13.72 10.61 -17.92
N ALA A 49 -13.69 11.77 -17.28
CA ALA A 49 -14.07 11.94 -15.88
C ALA A 49 -15.55 11.61 -15.63
N TYR A 50 -16.46 11.91 -16.56
CA TYR A 50 -17.87 11.58 -16.42
C TYR A 50 -18.09 10.07 -16.50
N PHE A 51 -17.46 9.41 -17.48
CA PHE A 51 -17.50 7.95 -17.57
C PHE A 51 -16.95 7.30 -16.29
N MET A 52 -15.80 7.76 -15.80
CA MET A 52 -15.21 7.28 -14.54
C MET A 52 -16.14 7.47 -13.35
N TYR A 53 -16.80 8.64 -13.25
CA TYR A 53 -17.83 8.87 -12.25
C TYR A 53 -18.96 7.84 -12.33
N THR A 54 -19.50 7.55 -13.54
CA THR A 54 -20.59 6.57 -13.74
C THR A 54 -20.18 5.14 -13.35
N LYS A 55 -18.88 4.83 -13.36
CA LYS A 55 -18.30 3.52 -13.01
C LYS A 55 -17.88 3.38 -11.55
N GLY A 56 -18.01 4.44 -10.74
CA GLY A 56 -17.76 4.37 -9.30
C GLY A 56 -16.44 5.01 -8.87
N ALA A 57 -15.87 5.93 -9.66
CA ALA A 57 -14.80 6.80 -9.19
C ALA A 57 -15.25 7.69 -8.04
N MET A 58 -14.31 8.15 -7.23
CA MET A 58 -14.57 8.98 -6.07
C MET A 58 -15.14 10.33 -6.48
N TYR A 59 -16.26 10.71 -5.88
CA TYR A 59 -16.91 12.00 -6.05
C TYR A 59 -17.58 12.35 -4.72
N ALA A 60 -17.12 13.42 -4.07
CA ALA A 60 -17.52 13.74 -2.70
C ALA A 60 -19.04 13.93 -2.52
N PRO A 61 -19.77 14.67 -3.39
CA PRO A 61 -21.22 14.81 -3.24
C PRO A 61 -21.96 13.48 -3.31
N ALA A 62 -21.60 12.58 -4.23
CA ALA A 62 -22.28 11.27 -4.33
C ALA A 62 -22.10 10.42 -3.06
N VAL A 63 -20.94 10.54 -2.39
CA VAL A 63 -20.71 9.84 -1.12
C VAL A 63 -21.47 10.50 0.04
N LEU A 64 -21.42 11.84 0.14
CA LEU A 64 -21.93 12.57 1.31
C LEU A 64 -23.44 12.81 1.25
N GLU A 65 -23.99 13.06 0.05
CA GLU A 65 -25.40 13.43 -0.15
C GLU A 65 -26.23 12.22 -0.58
N ASP A 66 -25.69 11.38 -1.51
CA ASP A 66 -26.41 10.23 -2.06
C ASP A 66 -26.10 8.91 -1.32
N GLY A 67 -25.13 8.90 -0.39
CA GLY A 67 -24.76 7.74 0.40
C GLY A 67 -24.00 6.66 -0.36
N GLU A 68 -23.35 6.99 -1.49
CA GLU A 68 -22.64 6.04 -2.34
C GLU A 68 -21.25 5.67 -1.77
N TYR A 69 -21.20 5.18 -0.53
CA TYR A 69 -19.96 4.83 0.19
C TYR A 69 -19.10 3.76 -0.51
N TYR A 70 -19.69 2.96 -1.41
CA TYR A 70 -18.94 1.97 -2.20
C TYR A 70 -17.82 2.61 -3.02
N ARG A 71 -17.94 3.89 -3.37
CA ARG A 71 -16.93 4.64 -4.13
C ARG A 71 -15.59 4.73 -3.40
N LEU A 72 -15.60 4.71 -2.07
CA LEU A 72 -14.37 4.67 -1.28
C LEU A 72 -13.52 3.42 -1.58
N LEU A 73 -14.18 2.32 -1.93
CA LEU A 73 -13.52 1.07 -2.29
C LEU A 73 -13.27 0.97 -3.80
N THR A 74 -14.28 1.26 -4.63
CA THR A 74 -14.16 1.07 -6.09
C THR A 74 -13.13 2.00 -6.70
N ALA A 75 -13.05 3.25 -6.25
CA ALA A 75 -12.11 4.24 -6.75
C ALA A 75 -10.65 3.80 -6.62
N MET A 76 -10.31 3.01 -5.60
CA MET A 76 -8.93 2.54 -5.40
C MET A 76 -8.48 1.47 -6.41
N PHE A 77 -9.40 0.94 -7.23
CA PHE A 77 -9.08 0.00 -8.32
C PHE A 77 -9.22 0.63 -9.72
N MET A 78 -9.64 1.90 -9.78
CA MET A 78 -9.80 2.65 -11.03
C MET A 78 -8.58 3.55 -11.29
N HIS A 79 -8.25 3.81 -12.57
CA HIS A 79 -7.09 4.63 -12.93
C HIS A 79 -7.40 5.49 -14.15
N PHE A 80 -7.00 6.76 -14.08
CA PHE A 80 -7.07 7.69 -15.20
C PHE A 80 -5.90 7.48 -16.17
N GLY A 81 -6.16 6.74 -17.27
CA GLY A 81 -5.22 6.49 -18.33
C GLY A 81 -4.09 5.51 -18.00
N ILE A 82 -3.42 5.05 -19.06
CA ILE A 82 -2.42 3.98 -19.00
C ILE A 82 -1.20 4.35 -18.14
N ARG A 83 -0.76 5.61 -18.16
CA ARG A 83 0.42 6.05 -17.40
C ARG A 83 0.18 5.94 -15.90
N HIS A 84 -1.04 6.26 -15.44
CA HIS A 84 -1.40 6.21 -14.03
C HIS A 84 -1.38 4.78 -13.51
N ILE A 85 -2.03 3.83 -14.22
CA ILE A 85 -2.02 2.44 -13.78
C ILE A 85 -0.62 1.82 -13.86
N MET A 86 0.15 2.09 -14.91
CA MET A 86 1.52 1.56 -15.03
C MET A 86 2.40 1.98 -13.85
N ASN A 87 2.37 3.27 -13.48
CA ASN A 87 3.16 3.76 -12.35
C ASN A 87 2.72 3.10 -11.03
N ASN A 88 1.41 3.00 -10.79
CA ASN A 88 0.89 2.38 -9.58
C ASN A 88 1.26 0.90 -9.50
N MET A 89 1.05 0.14 -10.58
CA MET A 89 1.35 -1.29 -10.59
C MET A 89 2.85 -1.56 -10.50
N LEU A 90 3.70 -0.73 -11.08
CA LEU A 90 5.15 -0.85 -10.94
C LEU A 90 5.58 -0.71 -9.47
N VAL A 91 5.10 0.32 -8.77
CA VAL A 91 5.44 0.53 -7.36
C VAL A 91 4.89 -0.60 -6.49
N LEU A 92 3.64 -1.03 -6.75
CA LEU A 92 3.01 -2.11 -6.00
C LEU A 92 3.74 -3.44 -6.24
N PHE A 93 4.17 -3.73 -7.46
CA PHE A 93 4.96 -4.91 -7.80
C PHE A 93 6.31 -4.95 -7.08
N VAL A 94 7.02 -3.81 -7.04
CA VAL A 94 8.36 -3.74 -6.42
C VAL A 94 8.29 -3.78 -4.89
N LEU A 95 7.29 -3.16 -4.29
CA LEU A 95 7.24 -2.95 -2.83
C LEU A 95 6.21 -3.82 -2.12
N GLY A 96 5.08 -4.12 -2.75
CA GLY A 96 3.97 -4.80 -2.10
C GLY A 96 4.32 -6.19 -1.56
N ASP A 97 5.11 -6.95 -2.32
CA ASP A 97 5.58 -8.27 -1.93
C ASP A 97 6.36 -8.27 -0.60
N ASN A 98 7.19 -7.25 -0.40
CA ASN A 98 8.00 -7.13 0.82
C ASN A 98 7.11 -6.94 2.06
N LEU A 99 6.08 -6.10 1.95
CA LEU A 99 5.15 -5.88 3.06
C LEU A 99 4.24 -7.09 3.28
N GLU A 100 3.78 -7.76 2.20
CA GLU A 100 2.99 -8.97 2.31
C GLU A 100 3.75 -10.09 3.01
N ARG A 101 5.04 -10.30 2.67
CA ARG A 101 5.90 -11.26 3.37
C ARG A 101 6.07 -10.92 4.84
N ALA A 102 6.17 -9.63 5.17
CA ALA A 102 6.35 -9.17 6.54
C ALA A 102 5.08 -9.32 7.40
N LEU A 103 3.90 -9.02 6.85
CA LEU A 103 2.62 -9.06 7.58
C LEU A 103 1.92 -10.43 7.48
N GLY A 104 2.14 -11.17 6.38
CA GLY A 104 1.35 -12.31 5.96
C GLY A 104 0.10 -11.89 5.16
N HIS A 105 -0.42 -12.84 4.36
CA HIS A 105 -1.43 -12.60 3.32
C HIS A 105 -2.69 -11.87 3.82
N VAL A 106 -3.33 -12.36 4.87
CA VAL A 106 -4.61 -11.82 5.38
C VAL A 106 -4.42 -10.41 5.95
N LYS A 107 -3.37 -10.21 6.76
CA LYS A 107 -3.10 -8.89 7.33
C LYS A 107 -2.72 -7.87 6.25
N TYR A 108 -1.98 -8.29 5.23
CA TYR A 108 -1.64 -7.44 4.10
C TYR A 108 -2.87 -7.00 3.32
N LEU A 109 -3.81 -7.90 3.04
CA LEU A 109 -5.06 -7.56 2.37
C LEU A 109 -5.86 -6.53 3.18
N ILE A 110 -6.07 -6.79 4.46
CA ILE A 110 -6.77 -5.86 5.36
C ILE A 110 -6.05 -4.51 5.42
N PHE A 111 -4.73 -4.52 5.55
CA PHE A 111 -3.88 -3.35 5.54
C PHE A 111 -4.07 -2.51 4.27
N TYR A 112 -3.96 -3.13 3.10
CA TYR A 112 -4.10 -2.46 1.80
C TYR A 112 -5.47 -1.80 1.64
N LEU A 113 -6.54 -2.54 1.95
CA LEU A 113 -7.91 -2.05 1.86
C LEU A 113 -8.16 -0.87 2.83
N LEU A 114 -7.71 -0.99 4.08
CA LEU A 114 -7.88 0.08 5.06
C LEU A 114 -7.07 1.33 4.70
N CYS A 115 -5.86 1.18 4.16
CA CYS A 115 -5.09 2.32 3.65
C CYS A 115 -5.81 3.01 2.49
N GLY A 116 -6.32 2.25 1.51
CA GLY A 116 -7.00 2.82 0.36
C GLY A 116 -8.33 3.50 0.73
N ILE A 117 -9.19 2.82 1.47
CA ILE A 117 -10.47 3.39 1.93
C ILE A 117 -10.24 4.61 2.83
N GLY A 118 -9.30 4.51 3.78
CA GLY A 118 -8.97 5.59 4.70
C GLY A 118 -8.39 6.81 4.00
N SER A 119 -7.49 6.61 3.02
CA SER A 119 -6.93 7.72 2.24
C SER A 119 -8.00 8.42 1.38
N ASN A 120 -8.87 7.67 0.72
CA ASN A 120 -9.99 8.22 -0.03
C ASN A 120 -10.94 9.01 0.87
N TRP A 121 -11.22 8.49 2.08
CA TRP A 121 -12.06 9.19 3.06
C TRP A 121 -11.43 10.51 3.50
N VAL A 122 -10.14 10.51 3.88
CA VAL A 122 -9.44 11.74 4.33
C VAL A 122 -9.34 12.75 3.20
N SER A 123 -9.01 12.31 1.99
CA SER A 123 -8.96 13.20 0.82
C SER A 123 -10.32 13.82 0.52
N MET A 124 -11.38 13.01 0.51
CA MET A 124 -12.74 13.50 0.33
C MET A 124 -13.10 14.59 1.34
N MET A 125 -12.83 14.34 2.62
CA MET A 125 -13.13 15.31 3.69
C MET A 125 -12.33 16.62 3.57
N ALA A 126 -11.14 16.56 3.01
CA ALA A 126 -10.32 17.75 2.77
C ALA A 126 -10.76 18.55 1.53
N HIS A 127 -11.38 17.90 0.54
CA HIS A 127 -11.84 18.51 -0.72
C HIS A 127 -13.34 18.76 -0.77
N THR A 128 -14.03 18.78 0.36
CA THR A 128 -15.51 19.00 0.41
C THR A 128 -15.95 20.34 -0.20
N ALA A 129 -15.06 21.33 -0.23
CA ALA A 129 -15.33 22.63 -0.89
C ALA A 129 -15.19 22.57 -2.43
N ASP A 130 -14.49 21.57 -2.98
CA ASP A 130 -14.32 21.34 -4.41
C ASP A 130 -15.28 20.25 -4.87
N THR A 131 -16.49 20.66 -5.21
CA THR A 131 -17.59 19.76 -5.60
C THR A 131 -17.46 19.15 -6.99
N MET A 132 -16.42 19.48 -7.76
CA MET A 132 -16.30 19.08 -9.18
C MET A 132 -15.20 18.03 -9.42
N THR A 133 -14.42 17.67 -8.40
CA THR A 133 -13.29 16.76 -8.58
C THR A 133 -13.72 15.30 -8.53
N VAL A 134 -13.49 14.58 -9.63
CA VAL A 134 -13.57 13.11 -9.68
C VAL A 134 -12.17 12.56 -9.55
N SER A 135 -11.96 11.68 -8.56
CA SER A 135 -10.65 11.07 -8.30
C SER A 135 -10.70 9.54 -8.30
N ALA A 136 -9.60 8.91 -8.68
CA ALA A 136 -9.44 7.46 -8.66
C ALA A 136 -7.94 7.10 -8.67
N GLY A 137 -7.60 5.94 -8.09
CA GLY A 137 -6.25 5.40 -8.10
C GLY A 137 -5.94 4.55 -6.89
N ALA A 138 -5.07 3.57 -7.08
CA ALA A 138 -4.53 2.75 -5.99
C ALA A 138 -3.50 3.50 -5.13
N SER A 139 -3.14 4.72 -5.50
CA SER A 139 -1.98 5.42 -4.96
C SER A 139 -2.05 5.67 -3.46
N GLY A 140 -3.23 5.97 -2.91
CA GLY A 140 -3.43 6.10 -1.46
C GLY A 140 -3.08 4.81 -0.70
N ALA A 141 -3.53 3.65 -1.19
CA ALA A 141 -3.16 2.36 -0.63
C ALA A 141 -1.66 2.05 -0.82
N ILE A 142 -1.09 2.39 -1.96
CA ILE A 142 0.34 2.21 -2.26
C ILE A 142 1.21 3.07 -1.34
N PHE A 143 0.85 4.33 -1.10
CA PHE A 143 1.52 5.15 -0.10
C PHE A 143 1.38 4.56 1.31
N GLY A 144 0.24 3.91 1.60
CA GLY A 144 0.09 3.09 2.79
C GLY A 144 1.12 1.96 2.86
N VAL A 145 1.31 1.21 1.79
CA VAL A 145 2.35 0.16 1.70
C VAL A 145 3.75 0.73 1.95
N VAL A 146 4.05 1.89 1.36
CA VAL A 146 5.32 2.59 1.57
C VAL A 146 5.51 3.01 3.03
N GLY A 147 4.46 3.57 3.65
CA GLY A 147 4.47 3.93 5.08
C GLY A 147 4.65 2.72 5.99
N GLY A 148 3.95 1.62 5.68
CA GLY A 148 4.10 0.36 6.39
C GLY A 148 5.52 -0.21 6.28
N LEU A 149 6.10 -0.19 5.09
CA LEU A 149 7.50 -0.61 4.87
C LEU A 149 8.49 0.30 5.60
N LEU A 150 8.27 1.62 5.60
CA LEU A 150 9.12 2.55 6.33
C LEU A 150 9.19 2.18 7.82
N TYR A 151 8.05 1.87 8.44
CA TYR A 151 8.00 1.41 9.82
C TYR A 151 8.70 0.06 10.00
N VAL A 152 8.35 -0.95 9.16
CA VAL A 152 8.92 -2.30 9.27
C VAL A 152 10.43 -2.29 9.07
N VAL A 153 10.93 -1.57 8.07
CA VAL A 153 12.37 -1.45 7.82
C VAL A 153 13.08 -0.77 8.98
N THR A 154 12.51 0.33 9.50
CA THR A 154 13.11 1.09 10.60
C THR A 154 13.26 0.23 11.87
N ILE A 155 12.20 -0.51 12.26
CA ILE A 155 12.27 -1.34 13.48
C ILE A 155 13.12 -2.61 13.28
N ASN A 156 13.41 -3.01 12.04
CA ASN A 156 14.36 -4.08 11.70
C ASN A 156 15.77 -3.54 11.43
N LYS A 157 16.20 -2.51 12.17
CA LYS A 157 17.54 -1.92 12.11
C LYS A 157 17.87 -1.27 10.75
N GLY A 158 16.86 -0.73 10.08
CA GLY A 158 17.00 0.04 8.85
C GLY A 158 17.13 -0.79 7.57
N ARG A 159 16.90 -2.10 7.64
CA ARG A 159 16.93 -3.00 6.47
C ARG A 159 15.82 -4.06 6.53
N LEU A 160 15.24 -4.35 5.37
CA LEU A 160 14.35 -5.48 5.16
C LEU A 160 14.61 -5.99 3.75
N GLU A 161 15.15 -7.21 3.63
CA GLU A 161 15.61 -7.75 2.35
C GLU A 161 16.58 -6.75 1.66
N ASP A 162 16.27 -6.34 0.42
CA ASP A 162 17.07 -5.38 -0.36
C ASP A 162 16.67 -3.91 -0.10
N LEU A 163 15.64 -3.69 0.74
CA LEU A 163 15.14 -2.35 1.07
C LEU A 163 15.84 -1.78 2.30
N ASN A 164 16.15 -0.49 2.23
CA ASN A 164 16.64 0.25 3.37
C ASN A 164 15.86 1.56 3.59
N THR A 165 15.92 2.08 4.83
CA THR A 165 15.20 3.30 5.23
C THR A 165 15.51 4.49 4.31
N ARG A 166 16.77 4.67 3.90
CA ARG A 166 17.17 5.80 3.04
C ARG A 166 16.49 5.75 1.67
N GLN A 167 16.44 4.56 1.04
CA GLN A 167 15.76 4.39 -0.25
C GLN A 167 14.27 4.74 -0.14
N LEU A 168 13.59 4.27 0.91
CA LEU A 168 12.17 4.57 1.13
C LEU A 168 11.92 6.06 1.37
N VAL A 169 12.74 6.71 2.20
CA VAL A 169 12.63 8.16 2.47
C VAL A 169 12.84 8.98 1.20
N VAL A 170 13.88 8.65 0.42
CA VAL A 170 14.16 9.32 -0.86
C VAL A 170 12.98 9.13 -1.84
N MET A 171 12.45 7.92 -1.93
CA MET A 171 11.31 7.62 -2.80
C MET A 171 10.05 8.39 -2.37
N ILE A 172 9.75 8.44 -1.07
CA ILE A 172 8.63 9.23 -0.52
C ILE A 172 8.78 10.70 -0.90
N PHE A 173 9.97 11.28 -0.64
CA PHE A 173 10.24 12.68 -0.94
C PHE A 173 10.01 12.98 -2.42
N PHE A 174 10.61 12.22 -3.32
CA PHE A 174 10.44 12.43 -4.76
C PHE A 174 9.01 12.21 -5.23
N SER A 175 8.31 11.19 -4.71
CA SER A 175 6.93 10.92 -5.10
C SER A 175 5.98 12.04 -4.66
N LEU A 176 6.14 12.57 -3.44
CA LEU A 176 5.34 13.69 -2.96
C LEU A 176 5.69 14.99 -3.69
N TYR A 177 6.98 15.24 -3.97
CA TYR A 177 7.43 16.40 -4.74
C TYR A 177 6.88 16.38 -6.17
N LEU A 178 6.99 15.26 -6.87
CA LEU A 178 6.44 15.09 -8.21
C LEU A 178 4.90 15.20 -8.19
N GLY A 179 4.24 14.65 -7.18
CA GLY A 179 2.81 14.81 -7.00
C GLY A 179 2.40 16.27 -6.81
N TYR A 180 3.17 17.05 -6.03
CA TYR A 180 2.91 18.48 -5.80
C TYR A 180 3.10 19.32 -7.06
N THR A 181 4.07 18.97 -7.91
CA THR A 181 4.36 19.69 -9.15
C THR A 181 3.51 19.24 -10.35
N SER A 182 2.74 18.16 -10.20
CA SER A 182 1.89 17.60 -11.25
C SER A 182 0.43 17.98 -11.04
N THR A 183 -0.29 18.22 -12.12
CA THR A 183 -1.74 18.42 -12.08
C THR A 183 -2.48 17.10 -11.97
N GLY A 184 -3.61 17.09 -11.24
CA GLY A 184 -4.48 15.91 -11.11
C GLY A 184 -3.96 14.84 -10.14
N VAL A 185 -2.95 15.13 -9.32
CA VAL A 185 -2.45 14.23 -8.28
C VAL A 185 -3.03 14.61 -6.92
N ASP A 186 -3.67 13.64 -6.27
CA ASP A 186 -4.25 13.79 -4.93
C ASP A 186 -3.17 13.61 -3.84
N ASN A 187 -2.48 14.68 -3.51
CA ASN A 187 -1.43 14.65 -2.49
C ASN A 187 -1.97 14.42 -1.07
N ILE A 188 -3.23 14.74 -0.81
CA ILE A 188 -3.86 14.48 0.49
C ILE A 188 -4.10 12.99 0.65
N ALA A 189 -4.58 12.31 -0.39
CA ALA A 189 -4.69 10.85 -0.39
C ALA A 189 -3.31 10.17 -0.21
N HIS A 190 -2.25 10.69 -0.84
CA HIS A 190 -0.90 10.16 -0.70
C HIS A 190 -0.39 10.30 0.74
N LEU A 191 -0.46 11.51 1.30
CA LEU A 191 0.04 11.77 2.65
C LEU A 191 -0.78 11.02 3.71
N SER A 192 -2.10 11.03 3.59
CA SER A 192 -2.97 10.31 4.52
C SER A 192 -2.77 8.80 4.43
N GLY A 193 -2.61 8.25 3.21
CA GLY A 193 -2.27 6.84 3.01
C GLY A 193 -0.96 6.47 3.70
N LEU A 194 0.09 7.26 3.54
CA LEU A 194 1.39 7.09 4.20
C LEU A 194 1.24 7.03 5.74
N VAL A 195 0.53 7.99 6.32
CA VAL A 195 0.33 8.05 7.77
C VAL A 195 -0.49 6.88 8.28
N ILE A 196 -1.61 6.55 7.61
CA ILE A 196 -2.46 5.41 7.94
C ILE A 196 -1.64 4.12 7.87
N GLY A 197 -0.80 3.97 6.84
CA GLY A 197 0.07 2.81 6.67
C GLY A 197 1.08 2.64 7.81
N ILE A 198 1.70 3.72 8.27
CA ILE A 198 2.57 3.70 9.45
C ILE A 198 1.79 3.22 10.69
N ILE A 199 0.62 3.82 10.95
CA ILE A 199 -0.21 3.47 12.11
C ILE A 199 -0.64 2.00 12.08
N LEU A 200 -1.13 1.52 10.92
CA LEU A 200 -1.55 0.13 10.75
C LEU A 200 -0.37 -0.84 10.88
N ALA A 201 0.81 -0.46 10.40
CA ALA A 201 2.00 -1.29 10.56
C ALA A 201 2.42 -1.42 12.03
N ILE A 202 2.31 -0.36 12.83
CA ILE A 202 2.54 -0.41 14.29
C ILE A 202 1.61 -1.43 14.96
N ILE A 203 0.35 -1.51 14.51
CA ILE A 203 -0.66 -2.39 15.09
C ILE A 203 -0.48 -3.84 14.62
N LEU A 204 -0.27 -4.04 13.33
CA LEU A 204 -0.33 -5.37 12.68
C LEU A 204 1.00 -6.10 12.61
N TYR A 205 2.12 -5.37 12.52
CA TYR A 205 3.43 -5.97 12.43
C TYR A 205 3.96 -6.37 13.81
N ARG A 206 4.47 -7.59 13.88
CA ARG A 206 5.17 -8.11 15.08
C ARG A 206 6.56 -8.56 14.64
N ARG A 207 7.58 -7.93 15.20
CA ARG A 207 8.95 -8.35 14.94
C ARG A 207 9.14 -9.79 15.41
N PRO A 208 9.69 -10.71 14.57
CA PRO A 208 9.99 -12.08 14.98
C PRO A 208 10.92 -12.10 16.22
N LYS A 209 10.55 -12.91 17.23
CA LYS A 209 11.40 -13.14 18.39
C LYS A 209 12.52 -14.09 17.97
N GLY A 210 13.77 -13.65 17.93
CA GLY A 210 14.90 -14.54 17.64
C GLY A 210 16.07 -13.93 16.87
N ASP A 211 15.95 -12.75 16.31
CA ASP A 211 17.03 -12.11 15.56
C ASP A 211 18.08 -11.44 16.48
N ARG A 212 18.71 -12.22 17.34
CA ARG A 212 20.07 -11.88 17.78
C ARG A 212 21.02 -12.41 16.72
N TRP A 213 21.64 -11.52 15.99
CA TRP A 213 22.78 -11.89 15.17
C TRP A 213 23.81 -12.64 16.01
N PRO A 214 24.33 -13.82 15.57
CA PRO A 214 25.28 -14.60 16.34
C PRO A 214 26.61 -13.89 16.57
N ASN A 215 26.90 -12.82 15.87
CA ASN A 215 28.14 -12.05 15.98
C ASN A 215 27.82 -10.58 16.16
N GLY A 216 28.01 -10.06 17.38
CA GLY A 216 28.04 -8.64 17.71
C GLY A 216 29.18 -7.91 17.01
N GLY A 217 29.13 -7.83 15.71
CA GLY A 217 30.01 -6.98 14.89
C GLY A 217 29.43 -5.57 14.85
N ILE A 218 29.95 -4.69 15.67
CA ILE A 218 29.92 -3.24 15.46
C ILE A 218 30.82 -2.97 14.25
N ILE A 219 30.24 -2.46 13.17
CA ILE A 219 30.94 -1.61 12.18
C ILE A 219 30.11 -0.35 11.98
#